data_b2966bf6ca7676276356dd30f5a32b53
#
_entry.id   b2966bf6ca7676276356dd30f5a32b53
#
_cell.length_a   1.000
_cell.length_b   1.000
_cell.length_c   1.000
_cell.angle_alpha   90.00
_cell.angle_beta   90.00
_cell.angle_gamma   90.00
#
_symmetry.space_group_name_H-M   'P 1'
#
loop_
_entity.id
_entity.type
_entity.pdbx_description
1 polymer ?
#
loop_
_entity_poly.entity_id
_entity_poly.type
_entity_poly.pdbx_seq_one_letter_code
_entity_poly.pdbx_strand_id
1 'polypeptide(L)'
;MPDNDTKFDYVIVGGGSAGCLLANRLSSEPKNRVLLLEAGKKDSYPWIHIPVGYLYCIGNPRTDWMYNTEPEQGLNGRSQRYPRGKTLGGCSSINGMIYMRGQARDYENWAKLSGDETWNWEHALNAFKAHENHYRLDNGADPITGNNSSFSDLHGHGGEWRIEKQRLRWDVLDSFVQAAAEMGIEKTDDFNSGDNAGVGYFDVNQRSGWRWSASKAFLRPVQSRPNLTVWTEAHVERLNFKVGLDGAVRCYGVTIQHKGVAIQVEALQEVILSAGAVNSPQILQLSGIGPAKLLKSHGIKVVVDTPVGENLQDHLQIRAVYKVSGTRTLNTLTNSVFGKAKIGLEYLFKRSGPMSMSPSQLGAFTRSDPSRPHANLEYHVQPLSLEAFGEDLHDFPAMTVSVCNLNPTSRGHIRIKSTKFWDAPKISPNYLTTDDDRKVAIDSLRQVRKIMGQPAMKIYQPEEFKPGLQHQSDEELTNLAGDIANTIFHPVGTVKMGNIGDPTAVLDPHLKVKGVLGLRVVDASIMPEITSGNTNSPTLMIAEQAAGWILSGQ
;
A
#
# COMPACT_ATOMS: atom_id res chain seq x y z
N MET A 1 -31.28 6.79 20.04
CA MET A 1 -30.04 7.41 20.56
C MET A 1 -30.35 8.87 20.81
N PRO A 2 -29.85 9.52 21.88
CA PRO A 2 -29.99 10.95 22.04
C PRO A 2 -29.37 11.68 20.85
N ASP A 3 -29.93 12.80 20.42
CA ASP A 3 -29.50 13.61 19.26
C ASP A 3 -28.00 13.99 19.26
N ASN A 4 -27.37 14.00 20.44
CA ASN A 4 -25.96 14.34 20.59
C ASN A 4 -24.97 13.22 20.24
N ASP A 5 -25.43 11.96 20.11
CA ASP A 5 -24.56 10.80 19.85
C ASP A 5 -24.20 10.63 18.36
N THR A 6 -24.79 11.45 17.47
CA THR A 6 -24.56 11.39 16.02
C THR A 6 -23.93 12.66 15.44
N LYS A 7 -23.51 13.62 16.30
CA LYS A 7 -22.86 14.86 15.88
C LYS A 7 -21.40 14.89 16.33
N PHE A 8 -20.49 15.11 15.39
CA PHE A 8 -19.05 15.16 15.63
C PHE A 8 -18.44 16.37 14.88
N ASP A 9 -17.30 16.84 15.31
CA ASP A 9 -16.58 17.87 14.56
C ASP A 9 -15.98 17.25 13.28
N TYR A 10 -15.33 16.11 13.41
CA TYR A 10 -14.72 15.39 12.30
C TYR A 10 -15.27 13.98 12.21
N VAL A 11 -15.65 13.56 11.00
CA VAL A 11 -16.06 12.19 10.67
C VAL A 11 -15.05 11.59 9.69
N ILE A 12 -14.23 10.67 10.17
CA ILE A 12 -13.23 9.95 9.38
C ILE A 12 -13.84 8.65 8.86
N VAL A 13 -13.88 8.48 7.54
CA VAL A 13 -14.45 7.31 6.88
C VAL A 13 -13.34 6.37 6.44
N GLY A 14 -13.20 5.23 7.11
CA GLY A 14 -12.18 4.21 6.90
C GLY A 14 -11.13 4.19 8.00
N GLY A 15 -11.11 3.12 8.80
CA GLY A 15 -10.11 2.85 9.85
C GLY A 15 -8.84 2.19 9.31
N GLY A 16 -8.40 2.56 8.10
CA GLY A 16 -7.17 2.09 7.46
C GLY A 16 -5.91 2.78 7.96
N SER A 17 -4.84 2.74 7.16
CA SER A 17 -3.54 3.36 7.49
C SER A 17 -3.70 4.84 7.80
N ALA A 18 -4.24 5.61 6.86
CA ALA A 18 -4.45 7.05 7.04
C ALA A 18 -5.45 7.37 8.14
N GLY A 19 -6.62 6.70 8.15
CA GLY A 19 -7.68 7.01 9.11
C GLY A 19 -7.29 6.75 10.56
N CYS A 20 -6.48 5.72 10.85
CA CYS A 20 -5.95 5.47 12.20
C CYS A 20 -5.01 6.60 12.67
N LEU A 21 -4.16 7.11 11.78
CA LEU A 21 -3.26 8.23 12.07
C LEU A 21 -4.08 9.52 12.27
N LEU A 22 -4.99 9.83 11.37
CA LEU A 22 -5.87 11.00 11.49
C LEU A 22 -6.68 10.98 12.79
N ALA A 23 -7.24 9.82 13.17
CA ALA A 23 -7.97 9.69 14.44
C ALA A 23 -7.08 10.00 15.65
N ASN A 24 -5.80 9.57 15.62
CA ASN A 24 -4.81 9.91 16.64
C ASN A 24 -4.56 11.42 16.69
N ARG A 25 -4.23 12.02 15.56
CA ARG A 25 -3.83 13.45 15.48
C ARG A 25 -5.00 14.38 15.79
N LEU A 26 -6.17 14.19 15.18
CA LEU A 26 -7.31 15.07 15.37
C LEU A 26 -7.90 15.01 16.78
N SER A 27 -7.86 13.83 17.42
CA SER A 27 -8.33 13.69 18.81
C SER A 27 -7.31 14.13 19.85
N SER A 28 -6.09 14.56 19.45
CA SER A 28 -5.14 15.17 20.38
C SER A 28 -5.62 16.52 20.93
N GLU A 29 -6.48 17.22 20.16
CA GLU A 29 -7.16 18.41 20.59
C GLU A 29 -8.45 18.02 21.36
N PRO A 30 -8.52 18.23 22.69
CA PRO A 30 -9.67 17.76 23.52
C PRO A 30 -11.01 18.36 23.10
N LYS A 31 -11.04 19.53 22.47
CA LYS A 31 -12.26 20.18 21.97
C LYS A 31 -12.85 19.49 20.74
N ASN A 32 -12.06 18.74 19.97
CA ASN A 32 -12.50 18.08 18.75
C ASN A 32 -13.21 16.76 19.09
N ARG A 33 -14.47 16.63 18.77
CA ARG A 33 -15.20 15.36 18.80
C ARG A 33 -14.95 14.61 17.49
N VAL A 34 -14.21 13.50 17.56
CA VAL A 34 -13.78 12.74 16.38
C VAL A 34 -14.50 11.40 16.34
N LEU A 35 -15.11 11.09 15.21
CA LEU A 35 -15.65 9.77 14.90
C LEU A 35 -14.81 9.07 13.82
N LEU A 36 -14.35 7.86 14.10
CA LEU A 36 -13.73 6.96 13.13
C LEU A 36 -14.70 5.85 12.76
N LEU A 37 -15.03 5.73 11.48
CA LEU A 37 -15.90 4.70 10.92
C LEU A 37 -15.08 3.63 10.20
N GLU A 38 -15.28 2.36 10.52
CA GLU A 38 -14.66 1.21 9.84
C GLU A 38 -15.74 0.21 9.41
N ALA A 39 -15.77 -0.14 8.12
CA ALA A 39 -16.72 -1.10 7.58
C ALA A 39 -16.48 -2.53 8.07
N GLY A 40 -15.23 -2.89 8.32
CA GLY A 40 -14.82 -4.18 8.84
C GLY A 40 -14.93 -4.28 10.37
N LYS A 41 -14.44 -5.40 10.88
CA LYS A 41 -14.42 -5.69 12.32
C LYS A 41 -13.17 -5.13 13.00
N LYS A 42 -13.13 -5.23 14.33
CA LYS A 42 -11.91 -5.00 15.11
C LYS A 42 -10.81 -5.96 14.64
N ASP A 43 -9.55 -5.51 14.74
CA ASP A 43 -8.36 -6.29 14.39
C ASP A 43 -8.01 -7.35 15.45
N SER A 44 -9.01 -8.13 15.88
CA SER A 44 -8.89 -9.16 16.92
C SER A 44 -8.54 -10.55 16.38
N TYR A 45 -8.47 -10.73 15.05
CA TYR A 45 -8.09 -12.01 14.44
C TYR A 45 -6.59 -12.26 14.66
N PRO A 46 -6.19 -13.37 15.33
CA PRO A 46 -4.79 -13.56 15.75
C PRO A 46 -3.78 -13.49 14.60
N TRP A 47 -4.13 -13.97 13.42
CA TRP A 47 -3.27 -13.96 12.25
C TRP A 47 -2.94 -12.56 11.73
N ILE A 48 -3.74 -11.54 12.03
CA ILE A 48 -3.38 -10.14 11.74
C ILE A 48 -2.07 -9.76 12.45
N HIS A 49 -1.80 -10.33 13.62
CA HIS A 49 -0.69 -9.92 14.48
C HIS A 49 0.60 -10.70 14.22
N ILE A 50 0.50 -11.88 13.68
CA ILE A 50 1.64 -12.74 13.33
C ILE A 50 2.11 -12.34 11.93
N PRO A 51 3.42 -12.04 11.71
CA PRO A 51 3.89 -11.55 10.42
C PRO A 51 3.50 -12.42 9.23
N VAL A 52 3.72 -13.73 9.27
CA VAL A 52 3.33 -14.67 8.20
C VAL A 52 1.80 -14.79 8.03
N GLY A 53 1.04 -14.27 8.97
CA GLY A 53 -0.42 -14.37 8.99
C GLY A 53 -1.14 -13.67 7.83
N TYR A 54 -0.43 -12.85 7.02
CA TYR A 54 -0.98 -12.33 5.77
C TYR A 54 -1.53 -13.45 4.86
N LEU A 55 -0.92 -14.65 4.90
CA LEU A 55 -1.39 -15.83 4.16
C LEU A 55 -2.81 -16.27 4.56
N TYR A 56 -3.25 -15.97 5.78
CA TYR A 56 -4.57 -16.32 6.32
C TYR A 56 -5.54 -15.13 6.36
N CYS A 57 -5.03 -13.93 6.07
CA CYS A 57 -5.82 -12.69 6.05
C CYS A 57 -6.24 -12.31 4.62
N ILE A 58 -5.36 -12.51 3.63
CA ILE A 58 -5.65 -12.29 2.21
C ILE A 58 -6.55 -13.42 1.71
N GLY A 59 -7.63 -13.06 0.99
CA GLY A 59 -8.63 -14.02 0.54
C GLY A 59 -9.57 -14.53 1.65
N ASN A 60 -9.55 -13.90 2.83
CA ASN A 60 -10.44 -14.22 3.93
C ASN A 60 -11.49 -13.11 4.11
N PRO A 61 -12.79 -13.39 3.90
CA PRO A 61 -13.85 -12.37 3.98
C PRO A 61 -13.99 -11.69 5.35
N ARG A 62 -13.35 -12.24 6.39
CA ARG A 62 -13.26 -11.62 7.72
C ARG A 62 -12.36 -10.39 7.73
N THR A 63 -11.33 -10.35 6.88
CA THR A 63 -10.25 -9.36 6.89
C THR A 63 -9.99 -8.72 5.53
N ASP A 64 -10.61 -9.23 4.47
CA ASP A 64 -10.43 -8.82 3.08
C ASP A 64 -11.76 -8.46 2.44
N TRP A 65 -11.78 -7.42 1.62
CA TRP A 65 -12.94 -7.03 0.81
C TRP A 65 -13.26 -8.02 -0.31
N MET A 66 -12.34 -8.92 -0.65
CA MET A 66 -12.48 -9.95 -1.68
C MET A 66 -12.70 -9.40 -3.10
N TYR A 67 -12.12 -8.25 -3.41
CA TYR A 67 -12.22 -7.66 -4.74
C TYR A 67 -11.46 -8.46 -5.80
N ASN A 68 -11.94 -8.34 -7.04
CA ASN A 68 -11.28 -8.82 -8.25
C ASN A 68 -11.27 -7.71 -9.28
N THR A 69 -10.27 -7.73 -10.18
CA THR A 69 -10.27 -6.87 -11.36
C THR A 69 -11.29 -7.35 -12.39
N GLU A 70 -11.70 -6.48 -13.29
CA GLU A 70 -12.29 -6.89 -14.55
C GLU A 70 -11.24 -7.68 -15.35
N PRO A 71 -11.63 -8.46 -16.39
CA PRO A 71 -10.66 -9.10 -17.29
C PRO A 71 -9.73 -8.07 -17.94
N GLU A 72 -8.41 -8.28 -17.82
CA GLU A 72 -7.37 -7.36 -18.27
C GLU A 72 -6.75 -7.83 -19.59
N GLN A 73 -6.81 -7.01 -20.63
CA GLN A 73 -6.28 -7.36 -21.95
C GLN A 73 -4.75 -7.63 -21.90
N GLY A 74 -3.99 -6.77 -21.22
CA GLY A 74 -2.53 -6.96 -21.06
C GLY A 74 -2.15 -8.17 -20.21
N LEU A 75 -3.11 -8.80 -19.54
CA LEU A 75 -2.94 -10.05 -18.79
C LEU A 75 -3.65 -11.22 -19.48
N ASN A 76 -3.73 -11.21 -20.81
CA ASN A 76 -4.33 -12.28 -21.62
C ASN A 76 -5.79 -12.61 -21.23
N GLY A 77 -6.57 -11.59 -20.85
CA GLY A 77 -7.96 -11.73 -20.43
C GLY A 77 -8.17 -12.24 -19.01
N ARG A 78 -7.11 -12.38 -18.20
CA ARG A 78 -7.25 -12.83 -16.80
C ARG A 78 -7.79 -11.71 -15.90
N SER A 79 -8.68 -12.09 -14.99
CA SER A 79 -9.00 -11.30 -13.79
C SER A 79 -8.07 -11.68 -12.65
N GLN A 80 -7.77 -10.73 -11.78
CA GLN A 80 -6.91 -10.97 -10.61
C GLN A 80 -7.64 -10.67 -9.32
N ARG A 81 -7.31 -11.40 -8.25
CA ARG A 81 -7.68 -11.01 -6.88
C ARG A 81 -7.04 -9.66 -6.56
N TYR A 82 -7.83 -8.76 -5.95
CA TYR A 82 -7.42 -7.41 -5.62
C TYR A 82 -7.64 -7.11 -4.12
N PRO A 83 -6.95 -7.83 -3.22
CA PRO A 83 -7.21 -7.79 -1.78
C PRO A 83 -7.04 -6.39 -1.19
N ARG A 84 -8.02 -6.00 -0.38
CA ARG A 84 -8.01 -4.77 0.44
C ARG A 84 -8.44 -5.11 1.85
N GLY A 85 -7.75 -4.53 2.84
CA GLY A 85 -8.06 -4.80 4.24
C GLY A 85 -9.43 -4.30 4.65
N LYS A 86 -10.28 -5.18 5.22
CA LYS A 86 -11.60 -4.90 5.80
C LYS A 86 -11.59 -5.15 7.30
N THR A 87 -10.84 -4.34 8.00
CA THR A 87 -10.64 -4.41 9.46
C THR A 87 -9.94 -3.15 9.95
N LEU A 88 -9.95 -2.86 11.25
CA LEU A 88 -9.12 -1.78 11.82
C LEU A 88 -7.65 -1.95 11.41
N GLY A 89 -7.02 -0.85 11.02
CA GLY A 89 -5.70 -0.81 10.41
C GLY A 89 -5.71 -1.03 8.89
N GLY A 90 -6.85 -1.42 8.30
CA GLY A 90 -7.01 -1.60 6.85
C GLY A 90 -5.93 -2.49 6.25
N CYS A 91 -5.33 -2.05 5.13
CA CYS A 91 -4.27 -2.81 4.45
C CYS A 91 -3.02 -3.00 5.32
N SER A 92 -2.69 -2.11 6.27
CA SER A 92 -1.55 -2.32 7.18
C SER A 92 -1.72 -3.54 8.10
N SER A 93 -2.94 -4.02 8.27
CA SER A 93 -3.26 -5.24 9.03
C SER A 93 -3.06 -6.54 8.25
N ILE A 94 -2.97 -6.47 6.90
CA ILE A 94 -2.87 -7.66 6.03
C ILE A 94 -1.72 -7.60 5.01
N ASN A 95 -0.97 -6.50 4.93
CA ASN A 95 0.12 -6.29 3.97
C ASN A 95 1.39 -7.07 4.30
N GLY A 96 2.42 -6.93 3.44
CA GLY A 96 3.74 -7.53 3.60
C GLY A 96 4.65 -6.84 4.60
N MET A 97 4.24 -5.75 5.25
CA MET A 97 5.00 -5.00 6.27
C MET A 97 6.31 -4.35 5.77
N ILE A 98 6.63 -4.39 4.50
CA ILE A 98 7.85 -3.75 3.97
C ILE A 98 7.75 -2.24 4.18
N TYR A 99 8.81 -1.63 4.73
CA TYR A 99 8.91 -0.20 4.94
C TYR A 99 9.61 0.44 3.76
N MET A 100 8.89 1.26 3.00
CA MET A 100 9.42 2.01 1.86
C MET A 100 8.81 3.39 1.83
N ARG A 101 9.65 4.41 1.56
CA ARG A 101 9.23 5.80 1.39
C ARG A 101 9.05 6.20 -0.08
N GLY A 102 9.67 5.46 -1.00
CA GLY A 102 9.83 5.87 -2.39
C GLY A 102 11.11 6.67 -2.61
N GLN A 103 11.18 7.41 -3.70
CA GLN A 103 12.33 8.27 -4.05
C GLN A 103 11.99 9.74 -3.80
N ALA A 104 12.99 10.56 -3.48
CA ALA A 104 12.82 12.01 -3.28
C ALA A 104 12.13 12.67 -4.49
N ARG A 105 12.52 12.26 -5.70
CA ARG A 105 11.93 12.78 -6.95
C ARG A 105 10.42 12.52 -7.10
N ASP A 106 9.87 11.51 -6.42
CA ASP A 106 8.43 11.25 -6.47
C ASP A 106 7.67 12.44 -5.85
N TYR A 107 8.18 12.95 -4.74
CA TYR A 107 7.62 14.08 -4.01
C TYR A 107 7.90 15.42 -4.69
N GLU A 108 9.10 15.60 -5.26
CA GLU A 108 9.40 16.76 -6.11
C GLU A 108 8.44 16.84 -7.31
N ASN A 109 8.10 15.70 -7.88
CA ASN A 109 7.11 15.63 -8.95
C ASN A 109 5.70 15.93 -8.44
N TRP A 110 5.33 15.47 -7.24
CA TRP A 110 4.04 15.81 -6.62
C TRP A 110 3.92 17.32 -6.36
N ALA A 111 4.97 17.97 -5.86
CA ALA A 111 5.02 19.42 -5.69
C ALA A 111 4.79 20.16 -7.02
N LYS A 112 5.49 19.72 -8.07
CA LYS A 112 5.31 20.27 -9.42
C LYS A 112 3.90 20.09 -9.98
N LEU A 113 3.31 18.87 -9.84
CA LEU A 113 1.99 18.55 -10.36
C LEU A 113 0.86 19.25 -9.58
N SER A 114 1.03 19.41 -8.27
CA SER A 114 0.08 20.11 -7.42
C SER A 114 0.23 21.63 -7.47
N GLY A 115 1.42 22.12 -7.82
CA GLY A 115 1.80 23.54 -7.73
C GLY A 115 1.95 24.00 -6.28
N ASP A 116 2.29 23.10 -5.36
CA ASP A 116 2.43 23.37 -3.94
C ASP A 116 3.70 22.68 -3.38
N GLU A 117 4.65 23.49 -2.93
CA GLU A 117 5.95 23.05 -2.41
C GLU A 117 5.84 22.24 -1.12
N THR A 118 4.71 22.28 -0.42
CA THR A 118 4.49 21.45 0.78
C THR A 118 4.48 19.94 0.47
N TRP A 119 4.47 19.55 -0.80
CA TRP A 119 4.59 18.18 -1.26
C TRP A 119 5.99 17.76 -1.66
N ASN A 120 7.00 18.65 -1.64
CA ASN A 120 8.38 18.31 -1.98
C ASN A 120 9.02 17.33 -0.96
N TRP A 121 10.21 16.82 -1.28
CA TRP A 121 10.90 15.84 -0.43
C TRP A 121 11.19 16.33 0.98
N GLU A 122 11.56 17.58 1.15
CA GLU A 122 11.89 18.12 2.48
C GLU A 122 10.68 18.04 3.42
N HIS A 123 9.50 18.45 2.97
CA HIS A 123 8.26 18.39 3.74
C HIS A 123 7.81 16.93 3.95
N ALA A 124 7.90 16.10 2.92
CA ALA A 124 7.59 14.68 3.01
C ALA A 124 8.51 13.97 4.03
N LEU A 125 9.83 14.26 3.99
CA LEU A 125 10.80 13.71 4.94
C LEU A 125 10.47 14.09 6.37
N ASN A 126 10.12 15.35 6.63
CA ASN A 126 9.69 15.81 7.94
C ASN A 126 8.45 15.07 8.45
N ALA A 127 7.46 14.85 7.57
CA ALA A 127 6.26 14.10 7.91
C ALA A 127 6.55 12.61 8.16
N PHE A 128 7.46 11.97 7.40
CA PHE A 128 7.93 10.60 7.69
C PHE A 128 8.58 10.52 9.07
N LYS A 129 9.50 11.42 9.37
CA LYS A 129 10.24 11.43 10.64
C LYS A 129 9.32 11.68 11.84
N ALA A 130 8.26 12.44 11.68
CA ALA A 130 7.34 12.80 12.76
C ALA A 130 6.69 11.58 13.44
N HIS A 131 6.38 10.53 12.67
CA HIS A 131 5.76 9.31 13.22
C HIS A 131 6.69 8.11 13.28
N GLU A 132 7.90 8.19 12.73
CA GLU A 132 8.84 7.08 12.64
C GLU A 132 9.53 6.77 13.98
N ASN A 133 9.77 5.48 14.23
CA ASN A 133 10.61 4.97 15.33
C ASN A 133 11.51 3.86 14.78
N HIS A 134 12.67 4.27 14.25
CA HIS A 134 13.62 3.39 13.59
C HIS A 134 14.57 2.72 14.58
N TYR A 135 14.71 1.37 14.50
CA TYR A 135 15.49 0.56 15.44
C TYR A 135 16.98 0.94 15.51
N ARG A 136 17.57 1.45 14.42
CA ARG A 136 18.97 1.87 14.39
C ARG A 136 19.26 3.08 15.30
N LEU A 137 18.23 3.81 15.69
CA LEU A 137 18.34 4.97 16.59
C LEU A 137 18.02 4.66 18.06
N ASP A 138 17.68 3.39 18.40
CA ASP A 138 17.28 3.01 19.77
C ASP A 138 18.35 3.29 20.83
N ASN A 139 19.63 3.18 20.47
CA ASN A 139 20.76 3.35 21.41
C ASN A 139 21.53 4.65 21.20
N GLY A 140 20.99 5.60 20.47
CA GLY A 140 21.62 6.87 20.18
C GLY A 140 22.82 6.80 19.24
N ALA A 141 23.19 5.62 18.75
CA ALA A 141 24.29 5.39 17.81
C ALA A 141 23.84 4.47 16.66
N ASP A 142 24.14 4.87 15.43
CA ASP A 142 24.02 3.96 14.29
C ASP A 142 25.04 2.81 14.47
N PRO A 143 24.60 1.55 14.68
CA PRO A 143 25.50 0.42 14.92
C PRO A 143 26.37 0.05 13.72
N ILE A 144 26.08 0.59 12.52
CA ILE A 144 26.77 0.26 11.26
C ILE A 144 27.89 1.26 10.98
N THR A 145 27.63 2.55 11.12
CA THR A 145 28.60 3.60 10.78
C THR A 145 29.31 4.21 12.00
N GLY A 146 28.80 3.97 13.20
CA GLY A 146 29.33 4.56 14.45
C GLY A 146 29.17 6.09 14.53
N ASN A 147 28.60 6.72 13.49
CA ASN A 147 28.38 8.16 13.42
C ASN A 147 26.88 8.42 13.14
N ASN A 148 26.23 9.09 14.09
CA ASN A 148 24.77 9.26 14.09
C ASN A 148 24.24 10.37 13.19
N SER A 149 25.08 11.35 12.83
CA SER A 149 24.56 12.59 12.26
C SER A 149 23.83 12.39 10.94
N SER A 150 24.34 11.56 10.03
CA SER A 150 23.72 11.39 8.70
C SER A 150 22.46 10.51 8.71
N PHE A 151 22.40 9.47 9.55
CA PHE A 151 21.23 8.59 9.61
C PHE A 151 20.06 9.25 10.34
N SER A 152 20.30 9.95 11.44
CA SER A 152 19.28 10.71 12.17
C SER A 152 18.76 11.94 11.40
N ASP A 153 19.50 12.43 10.41
CA ASP A 153 19.01 13.48 9.52
C ASP A 153 17.88 12.97 8.63
N LEU A 154 17.94 11.69 8.26
CA LEU A 154 16.99 11.04 7.36
C LEU A 154 15.90 10.25 8.10
N HIS A 155 16.14 9.79 9.33
CA HIS A 155 15.26 8.90 10.07
C HIS A 155 14.77 9.49 11.39
N GLY A 156 13.54 9.06 11.79
CA GLY A 156 12.92 9.47 13.04
C GLY A 156 13.08 8.44 14.15
N HIS A 157 12.98 8.92 15.39
CA HIS A 157 12.99 8.12 16.61
C HIS A 157 11.90 8.57 17.58
N GLY A 158 11.30 7.62 18.29
CA GLY A 158 10.28 7.92 19.31
C GLY A 158 8.86 8.10 18.78
N GLY A 159 8.63 8.05 17.46
CA GLY A 159 7.30 8.06 16.88
C GLY A 159 6.55 6.73 17.10
N GLU A 160 5.29 6.68 16.68
CA GLU A 160 4.43 5.53 16.90
C GLU A 160 4.68 4.38 15.90
N TRP A 161 5.22 4.71 14.70
CA TRP A 161 5.42 3.76 13.58
C TRP A 161 6.76 3.05 13.70
N ARG A 162 6.75 1.90 14.38
CA ARG A 162 7.97 1.11 14.62
C ARG A 162 8.47 0.44 13.36
N ILE A 163 9.78 0.54 13.11
CA ILE A 163 10.52 -0.09 12.04
C ILE A 163 11.62 -0.94 12.65
N GLU A 164 11.72 -2.20 12.20
CA GLU A 164 12.73 -3.16 12.64
C GLU A 164 13.36 -3.87 11.44
N LYS A 165 14.55 -4.42 11.65
CA LYS A 165 15.19 -5.30 10.67
C LYS A 165 14.47 -6.66 10.61
N GLN A 166 14.64 -7.38 9.51
CA GLN A 166 14.20 -8.76 9.36
C GLN A 166 14.81 -9.65 10.47
N ARG A 167 14.01 -10.57 11.01
CA ARG A 167 14.42 -11.51 12.06
C ARG A 167 14.84 -12.87 11.54
N LEU A 168 15.11 -12.98 10.25
CA LEU A 168 15.50 -14.21 9.55
C LEU A 168 16.39 -13.84 8.37
N ARG A 169 17.42 -14.65 8.12
CA ARG A 169 18.30 -14.59 6.94
C ARG A 169 18.34 -15.95 6.26
N TRP A 170 18.63 -15.93 4.96
CA TRP A 170 18.70 -17.12 4.12
C TRP A 170 19.96 -17.06 3.27
N ASP A 171 20.75 -18.15 3.27
CA ASP A 171 21.99 -18.23 2.50
C ASP A 171 21.77 -17.94 1.00
N VAL A 172 20.65 -18.45 0.45
CA VAL A 172 20.30 -18.22 -0.97
C VAL A 172 19.96 -16.74 -1.26
N LEU A 173 19.41 -16.01 -0.30
CA LEU A 173 19.17 -14.57 -0.43
C LEU A 173 20.47 -13.76 -0.27
N ASP A 174 21.35 -14.16 0.64
CA ASP A 174 22.67 -13.53 0.79
C ASP A 174 23.50 -13.72 -0.49
N SER A 175 23.38 -14.86 -1.15
CA SER A 175 24.01 -15.11 -2.46
C SER A 175 23.36 -14.32 -3.59
N PHE A 176 22.06 -14.06 -3.54
CA PHE A 176 21.40 -13.17 -4.50
C PHE A 176 21.92 -11.73 -4.36
N VAL A 177 22.16 -11.24 -3.13
CA VAL A 177 22.82 -9.92 -2.91
C VAL A 177 24.17 -9.89 -3.60
N GLN A 178 24.96 -10.96 -3.45
CA GLN A 178 26.27 -11.03 -4.10
C GLN A 178 26.15 -11.08 -5.63
N ALA A 179 25.21 -11.86 -6.17
CA ALA A 179 24.95 -11.96 -7.60
C ALA A 179 24.50 -10.62 -8.22
N ALA A 180 23.66 -9.88 -7.51
CA ALA A 180 23.25 -8.54 -7.92
C ALA A 180 24.45 -7.56 -7.93
N ALA A 181 25.33 -7.66 -6.91
CA ALA A 181 26.57 -6.87 -6.87
C ALA A 181 27.54 -7.23 -8.00
N GLU A 182 27.63 -8.49 -8.39
CA GLU A 182 28.40 -8.95 -9.57
C GLU A 182 27.90 -8.36 -10.89
N MET A 183 26.62 -7.92 -10.92
CA MET A 183 26.04 -7.17 -12.04
C MET A 183 26.16 -5.64 -11.90
N GLY A 184 26.82 -5.14 -10.86
CA GLY A 184 26.97 -3.70 -10.63
C GLY A 184 25.79 -3.04 -9.89
N ILE A 185 24.88 -3.80 -9.28
CA ILE A 185 23.87 -3.27 -8.36
C ILE A 185 24.52 -3.13 -6.99
N GLU A 186 24.70 -1.91 -6.51
CA GLU A 186 25.38 -1.64 -5.25
C GLU A 186 24.61 -2.24 -4.05
N LYS A 187 25.35 -2.70 -3.03
CA LYS A 187 24.75 -3.15 -1.78
C LYS A 187 24.29 -1.95 -0.97
N THR A 188 23.11 -2.02 -0.40
CA THR A 188 22.59 -1.01 0.52
C THR A 188 22.00 -1.66 1.77
N ASP A 189 22.03 -0.94 2.86
CA ASP A 189 21.35 -1.27 4.11
C ASP A 189 20.25 -0.25 4.47
N ASP A 190 20.00 0.69 3.53
CA ASP A 190 18.94 1.68 3.64
C ASP A 190 18.37 2.03 2.26
N PHE A 191 17.09 1.72 2.05
CA PHE A 191 16.33 2.08 0.85
C PHE A 191 15.53 3.38 1.01
N ASN A 192 15.64 4.06 2.17
CA ASN A 192 14.71 5.13 2.56
C ASN A 192 15.38 6.50 2.73
N SER A 193 16.57 6.65 2.17
CA SER A 193 17.36 7.89 2.22
C SER A 193 16.94 8.96 1.19
N GLY A 194 15.95 8.67 0.33
CA GLY A 194 15.55 9.52 -0.79
C GLY A 194 16.03 8.98 -2.15
N ASP A 195 17.02 8.11 -2.18
CA ASP A 195 17.37 7.23 -3.29
C ASP A 195 17.33 5.78 -2.81
N ASN A 196 16.54 4.95 -3.49
CA ASN A 196 16.37 3.55 -3.13
C ASN A 196 17.22 2.59 -3.98
N ALA A 197 18.10 3.09 -4.86
CA ALA A 197 18.95 2.24 -5.70
C ALA A 197 19.85 1.34 -4.84
N GLY A 198 19.93 0.07 -5.20
CA GLY A 198 20.77 -0.91 -4.51
C GLY A 198 20.09 -2.24 -4.25
N VAL A 199 20.78 -3.16 -3.55
CA VAL A 199 20.29 -4.48 -3.15
C VAL A 199 20.54 -4.72 -1.67
N GLY A 200 19.52 -5.20 -0.93
CA GLY A 200 19.62 -5.44 0.50
C GLY A 200 18.35 -6.05 1.11
N TYR A 201 18.39 -6.31 2.41
CA TYR A 201 17.21 -6.75 3.14
C TYR A 201 16.31 -5.56 3.45
N PHE A 202 15.01 -5.72 3.23
CA PHE A 202 14.02 -4.71 3.60
C PHE A 202 13.90 -4.56 5.11
N ASP A 203 13.78 -3.32 5.58
CA ASP A 203 13.22 -3.03 6.89
C ASP A 203 11.70 -3.25 6.90
N VAL A 204 11.15 -3.57 8.08
CA VAL A 204 9.77 -4.00 8.23
C VAL A 204 9.03 -3.29 9.36
N ASN A 205 7.74 -3.09 9.16
CA ASN A 205 6.84 -2.58 10.19
C ASN A 205 6.47 -3.70 11.18
N GLN A 206 7.41 -3.98 12.06
CA GLN A 206 7.31 -4.95 13.15
C GLN A 206 7.77 -4.34 14.47
N ARG A 207 7.28 -4.89 15.58
CA ARG A 207 7.80 -4.62 16.92
C ARG A 207 7.97 -5.95 17.65
N SER A 208 9.21 -6.29 17.96
CA SER A 208 9.56 -7.54 18.67
C SER A 208 8.97 -8.80 18.01
N GLY A 209 9.01 -8.87 16.66
CA GLY A 209 8.51 -9.99 15.89
C GLY A 209 6.97 -10.06 15.72
N TRP A 210 6.25 -9.03 16.13
CA TRP A 210 4.83 -8.85 15.84
C TRP A 210 4.62 -7.84 14.73
N ARG A 211 3.62 -8.05 13.86
CA ARG A 211 3.15 -7.01 12.94
C ARG A 211 2.79 -5.75 13.71
N TRP A 212 3.25 -4.61 13.23
CA TRP A 212 2.95 -3.30 13.78
C TRP A 212 2.07 -2.53 12.81
N SER A 213 0.75 -2.80 12.86
CA SER A 213 -0.25 -2.16 11.99
C SER A 213 -0.56 -0.73 12.45
N ALA A 214 -1.17 0.07 11.57
CA ALA A 214 -1.62 1.42 11.91
C ALA A 214 -2.62 1.45 13.09
N SER A 215 -3.47 0.42 13.22
CA SER A 215 -4.31 0.27 14.41
C SER A 215 -3.48 0.16 15.69
N LYS A 216 -2.40 -0.65 15.69
CA LYS A 216 -1.51 -0.77 16.87
C LYS A 216 -0.69 0.48 17.13
N ALA A 217 -0.20 1.11 16.07
CA ALA A 217 0.67 2.27 16.18
C ALA A 217 -0.10 3.51 16.64
N PHE A 218 -1.18 3.85 15.95
CA PHE A 218 -1.84 5.13 16.11
C PHE A 218 -3.15 5.07 16.87
N LEU A 219 -4.00 4.04 16.65
CA LEU A 219 -5.35 4.03 17.19
C LEU A 219 -5.42 3.48 18.62
N ARG A 220 -4.84 2.30 18.87
CA ARG A 220 -4.92 1.64 20.19
C ARG A 220 -4.42 2.50 21.35
N PRO A 221 -3.31 3.25 21.21
CA PRO A 221 -2.81 4.09 22.32
C PRO A 221 -3.78 5.19 22.73
N VAL A 222 -4.68 5.62 21.84
CA VAL A 222 -5.55 6.78 22.04
C VAL A 222 -7.04 6.44 22.06
N GLN A 223 -7.42 5.18 21.88
CA GLN A 223 -8.84 4.78 21.79
C GLN A 223 -9.65 5.01 23.07
N SER A 224 -9.00 5.30 24.20
CA SER A 224 -9.62 5.65 25.47
C SER A 224 -9.85 7.15 25.64
N ARG A 225 -9.44 7.99 24.68
CA ARG A 225 -9.71 9.44 24.73
C ARG A 225 -11.21 9.70 24.71
N PRO A 226 -11.76 10.53 25.60
CA PRO A 226 -13.21 10.74 25.72
C PRO A 226 -13.82 11.44 24.50
N ASN A 227 -12.99 12.12 23.70
CA ASN A 227 -13.38 12.83 22.48
C ASN A 227 -13.17 12.01 21.19
N LEU A 228 -12.73 10.75 21.29
CA LEU A 228 -12.59 9.82 20.17
C LEU A 228 -13.60 8.69 20.25
N THR A 229 -14.45 8.57 19.25
CA THR A 229 -15.39 7.47 19.08
C THR A 229 -14.98 6.60 17.89
N VAL A 230 -14.98 5.28 18.06
CA VAL A 230 -14.63 4.33 16.98
C VAL A 230 -15.78 3.36 16.78
N TRP A 231 -16.39 3.38 15.60
CA TRP A 231 -17.42 2.42 15.21
C TRP A 231 -16.86 1.46 14.16
N THR A 232 -16.89 0.18 14.47
CA THR A 232 -16.63 -0.93 13.54
C THR A 232 -17.94 -1.52 13.05
N GLU A 233 -17.91 -2.25 11.92
CA GLU A 233 -19.10 -2.75 11.25
C GLU A 233 -20.06 -1.59 10.88
N ALA A 234 -19.45 -0.43 10.52
CA ALA A 234 -20.09 0.80 10.13
C ALA A 234 -19.76 1.11 8.67
N HIS A 235 -20.58 0.60 7.76
CA HIS A 235 -20.36 0.73 6.32
C HIS A 235 -21.03 2.01 5.80
N VAL A 236 -20.25 2.94 5.24
CA VAL A 236 -20.76 4.19 4.68
C VAL A 236 -21.47 3.90 3.36
N GLU A 237 -22.72 4.35 3.26
CA GLU A 237 -23.53 4.26 2.03
C GLU A 237 -23.22 5.42 1.09
N ARG A 238 -23.26 6.66 1.64
CA ARG A 238 -23.10 7.89 0.89
C ARG A 238 -22.79 9.07 1.79
N LEU A 239 -22.31 10.13 1.16
CA LEU A 239 -22.15 11.46 1.74
C LEU A 239 -23.49 12.22 1.69
N ASN A 240 -23.71 13.10 2.64
CA ASN A 240 -24.89 13.96 2.75
C ASN A 240 -24.52 15.42 2.44
N PHE A 241 -25.25 16.03 1.51
CA PHE A 241 -24.98 17.40 1.06
C PHE A 241 -26.15 18.33 1.34
N LYS A 242 -25.83 19.60 1.60
CA LYS A 242 -26.76 20.73 1.59
C LYS A 242 -26.23 21.83 0.69
N VAL A 243 -27.13 22.58 0.07
CA VAL A 243 -26.80 23.78 -0.72
C VAL A 243 -27.02 25.00 0.15
N GLY A 244 -25.99 25.83 0.30
CA GLY A 244 -26.07 27.08 1.01
C GLY A 244 -26.89 28.14 0.26
N LEU A 245 -27.20 29.26 0.91
CA LEU A 245 -27.89 30.40 0.29
C LEU A 245 -27.06 31.05 -0.83
N ASP A 246 -25.75 30.90 -0.76
CA ASP A 246 -24.74 31.31 -1.75
C ASP A 246 -24.60 30.35 -2.92
N GLY A 247 -25.38 29.26 -2.93
CA GLY A 247 -25.26 28.17 -3.93
C GLY A 247 -24.12 27.20 -3.70
N ALA A 248 -23.29 27.39 -2.67
CA ALA A 248 -22.18 26.47 -2.38
C ALA A 248 -22.69 25.11 -1.86
N VAL A 249 -22.14 24.02 -2.39
CA VAL A 249 -22.42 22.66 -1.91
C VAL A 249 -21.54 22.37 -0.71
N ARG A 250 -22.14 21.94 0.40
CA ARG A 250 -21.41 21.52 1.60
C ARG A 250 -21.76 20.09 1.97
N CYS A 251 -20.73 19.26 2.17
CA CYS A 251 -20.87 17.98 2.85
C CYS A 251 -21.05 18.24 4.35
N TYR A 252 -22.14 17.75 4.93
CA TYR A 252 -22.43 17.93 6.35
C TYR A 252 -22.49 16.63 7.13
N GLY A 253 -22.18 15.48 6.49
CA GLY A 253 -22.16 14.22 7.18
C GLY A 253 -22.27 13.02 6.24
N VAL A 254 -22.56 11.87 6.81
CA VAL A 254 -22.65 10.58 6.09
C VAL A 254 -23.89 9.79 6.50
N THR A 255 -24.40 8.97 5.58
CA THR A 255 -25.36 7.89 5.88
C THR A 255 -24.61 6.58 5.94
N ILE A 256 -24.78 5.81 7.00
CA ILE A 256 -24.08 4.55 7.26
C ILE A 256 -25.05 3.40 7.57
N GLN A 257 -24.62 2.19 7.30
CA GLN A 257 -25.17 0.96 7.90
C GLN A 257 -24.27 0.56 9.06
N HIS A 258 -24.79 0.65 10.28
CA HIS A 258 -24.07 0.22 11.48
C HIS A 258 -24.83 -0.92 12.16
N LYS A 259 -24.24 -2.12 12.14
CA LYS A 259 -24.85 -3.33 12.70
C LYS A 259 -26.28 -3.59 12.19
N GLY A 260 -26.50 -3.34 10.89
CA GLY A 260 -27.79 -3.54 10.22
C GLY A 260 -28.82 -2.42 10.38
N VAL A 261 -28.43 -1.30 11.03
CA VAL A 261 -29.29 -0.11 11.20
C VAL A 261 -28.73 1.06 10.38
N ALA A 262 -29.60 1.71 9.61
CA ALA A 262 -29.25 2.93 8.89
C ALA A 262 -29.19 4.12 9.88
N ILE A 263 -28.08 4.84 9.91
CA ILE A 263 -27.84 5.99 10.77
C ILE A 263 -27.32 7.16 9.94
N GLN A 264 -27.79 8.36 10.22
CA GLN A 264 -27.18 9.59 9.72
C GLN A 264 -26.25 10.16 10.79
N VAL A 265 -25.04 10.50 10.39
CA VAL A 265 -24.01 11.14 11.22
C VAL A 265 -23.70 12.50 10.65
N GLU A 266 -23.72 13.52 11.52
CA GLU A 266 -23.42 14.91 11.16
C GLU A 266 -21.96 15.24 11.49
N ALA A 267 -21.26 15.87 10.53
CA ALA A 267 -19.94 16.47 10.69
C ALA A 267 -20.07 18.00 10.74
N LEU A 268 -19.67 18.59 11.85
CA LEU A 268 -19.78 20.04 12.06
C LEU A 268 -18.68 20.81 11.32
N GLN A 269 -17.50 20.20 11.18
CA GLN A 269 -16.35 20.76 10.47
C GLN A 269 -16.16 20.07 9.11
N GLU A 270 -15.66 18.82 9.12
CA GLU A 270 -15.35 18.10 7.89
C GLU A 270 -15.69 16.59 7.97
N VAL A 271 -16.06 16.04 6.80
CA VAL A 271 -15.98 14.60 6.51
C VAL A 271 -14.66 14.34 5.80
N ILE A 272 -13.89 13.36 6.28
CA ILE A 272 -12.59 12.99 5.74
C ILE A 272 -12.67 11.56 5.22
N LEU A 273 -12.64 11.38 3.91
CA LEU A 273 -12.58 10.04 3.30
C LEU A 273 -11.16 9.49 3.41
N SER A 274 -11.02 8.33 4.04
CA SER A 274 -9.78 7.56 4.19
C SER A 274 -10.03 6.08 3.89
N ALA A 275 -10.95 5.81 2.94
CA ALA A 275 -11.43 4.47 2.62
C ALA A 275 -10.53 3.72 1.60
N GLY A 276 -9.44 4.36 1.14
CA GLY A 276 -8.45 3.82 0.22
C GLY A 276 -8.84 3.94 -1.25
N ALA A 277 -7.87 3.65 -2.13
CA ALA A 277 -7.96 3.90 -3.57
C ALA A 277 -9.10 3.17 -4.30
N VAL A 278 -9.77 2.21 -3.65
CA VAL A 278 -10.95 1.52 -4.23
C VAL A 278 -12.26 2.08 -3.68
N ASN A 279 -12.36 2.26 -2.37
CA ASN A 279 -13.63 2.64 -1.75
C ASN A 279 -13.86 4.17 -1.69
N SER A 280 -12.80 5.00 -1.59
CA SER A 280 -12.98 6.45 -1.62
C SER A 280 -13.61 6.94 -2.93
N PRO A 281 -13.14 6.54 -4.13
CA PRO A 281 -13.84 6.89 -5.37
C PRO A 281 -15.24 6.27 -5.45
N GLN A 282 -15.46 5.06 -4.95
CA GLN A 282 -16.78 4.43 -4.92
C GLN A 282 -17.78 5.27 -4.11
N ILE A 283 -17.42 5.69 -2.90
CA ILE A 283 -18.27 6.52 -2.04
C ILE A 283 -18.59 7.87 -2.70
N LEU A 284 -17.58 8.51 -3.32
CA LEU A 284 -17.78 9.77 -4.05
C LEU A 284 -18.77 9.60 -5.20
N GLN A 285 -18.60 8.57 -6.05
CA GLN A 285 -19.47 8.28 -7.17
C GLN A 285 -20.90 7.98 -6.71
N LEU A 286 -21.10 7.13 -5.70
CA LEU A 286 -22.42 6.84 -5.12
C LEU A 286 -23.10 8.08 -4.53
N SER A 287 -22.30 9.09 -4.18
CA SER A 287 -22.78 10.35 -3.62
C SER A 287 -23.00 11.47 -4.65
N GLY A 288 -22.80 11.16 -5.95
CA GLY A 288 -23.02 12.14 -7.03
C GLY A 288 -21.79 13.00 -7.37
N ILE A 289 -20.60 12.65 -6.87
CA ILE A 289 -19.33 13.31 -7.22
C ILE A 289 -18.55 12.35 -8.13
N GLY A 290 -18.42 12.68 -9.40
CA GLY A 290 -17.75 11.82 -10.36
C GLY A 290 -18.13 12.12 -11.81
N PRO A 291 -17.66 11.32 -12.78
CA PRO A 291 -17.95 11.54 -14.20
C PRO A 291 -19.48 11.55 -14.47
N ALA A 292 -20.01 12.68 -14.94
CA ALA A 292 -21.45 12.88 -15.11
C ALA A 292 -22.11 11.81 -15.99
N LYS A 293 -21.41 11.32 -17.02
CA LYS A 293 -21.91 10.24 -17.89
C LYS A 293 -22.11 8.94 -17.11
N LEU A 294 -21.17 8.56 -16.26
CA LEU A 294 -21.25 7.38 -15.40
C LEU A 294 -22.40 7.53 -14.39
N LEU A 295 -22.47 8.66 -13.69
CA LEU A 295 -23.50 8.91 -12.67
C LEU A 295 -24.90 8.86 -13.26
N LYS A 296 -25.13 9.55 -14.38
CA LYS A 296 -26.41 9.54 -15.09
C LYS A 296 -26.82 8.15 -15.59
N SER A 297 -25.88 7.31 -16.02
CA SER A 297 -26.18 5.93 -16.45
C SER A 297 -26.69 5.03 -15.31
N HIS A 298 -26.40 5.40 -14.06
CA HIS A 298 -26.93 4.75 -12.86
C HIS A 298 -28.10 5.50 -12.20
N GLY A 299 -28.62 6.59 -12.83
CA GLY A 299 -29.71 7.39 -12.26
C GLY A 299 -29.29 8.22 -11.05
N ILE A 300 -27.99 8.43 -10.84
CA ILE A 300 -27.46 9.23 -9.73
C ILE A 300 -27.44 10.72 -10.13
N LYS A 301 -28.01 11.58 -9.26
CA LYS A 301 -27.98 13.02 -9.46
C LYS A 301 -26.52 13.52 -9.36
N VAL A 302 -26.07 14.25 -10.39
CA VAL A 302 -24.73 14.82 -10.40
C VAL A 302 -24.69 16.01 -9.45
N VAL A 303 -23.80 15.95 -8.46
CA VAL A 303 -23.46 17.04 -7.52
C VAL A 303 -22.28 17.82 -8.08
N VAL A 304 -21.20 17.10 -8.46
CA VAL A 304 -20.01 17.68 -9.12
C VAL A 304 -19.57 16.72 -10.23
N ASP A 305 -19.40 17.26 -11.46
CA ASP A 305 -18.81 16.53 -12.59
C ASP A 305 -17.27 16.63 -12.51
N THR A 306 -16.59 15.54 -12.19
CA THR A 306 -15.14 15.51 -11.98
C THR A 306 -14.64 14.07 -12.18
N PRO A 307 -13.35 13.84 -12.56
CA PRO A 307 -12.83 12.53 -12.98
C PRO A 307 -12.55 11.54 -11.83
N VAL A 308 -13.43 11.46 -10.83
CA VAL A 308 -13.33 10.48 -9.75
C VAL A 308 -13.32 9.06 -10.30
N GLY A 309 -12.35 8.28 -9.87
CA GLY A 309 -12.15 6.90 -10.28
C GLY A 309 -11.21 6.74 -11.46
N GLU A 310 -10.86 7.80 -12.16
CA GLU A 310 -9.88 7.78 -13.24
C GLU A 310 -8.44 7.84 -12.69
N ASN A 311 -7.42 7.61 -13.56
CA ASN A 311 -6.00 7.64 -13.20
C ASN A 311 -5.56 6.54 -12.21
N LEU A 312 -6.26 5.41 -12.10
CA LEU A 312 -5.78 4.27 -11.31
C LEU A 312 -4.40 3.84 -11.79
N GLN A 313 -3.47 3.75 -10.86
CA GLN A 313 -2.12 3.23 -11.05
C GLN A 313 -1.88 2.12 -10.02
N ASP A 314 -1.10 1.13 -10.40
CA ASP A 314 -0.72 0.04 -9.50
C ASP A 314 0.58 -0.60 -9.98
N HIS A 315 1.37 -1.14 -9.06
CA HIS A 315 2.56 -1.92 -9.39
C HIS A 315 2.17 -3.35 -9.78
N LEU A 316 2.49 -3.73 -11.00
CA LEU A 316 2.38 -5.10 -11.49
C LEU A 316 3.72 -5.80 -11.33
N GLN A 317 3.76 -6.90 -10.59
CA GLN A 317 4.95 -7.74 -10.49
C GLN A 317 4.89 -8.93 -11.44
N ILE A 318 6.03 -9.25 -12.04
CA ILE A 318 6.24 -10.45 -12.84
C ILE A 318 7.00 -11.44 -11.97
N ARG A 319 6.49 -12.66 -11.79
CA ARG A 319 7.00 -13.64 -10.84
C ARG A 319 7.81 -14.73 -11.54
N ALA A 320 9.13 -14.56 -11.60
CA ALA A 320 10.02 -15.62 -12.05
C ALA A 320 10.29 -16.61 -10.89
N VAL A 321 10.17 -17.90 -11.16
CA VAL A 321 10.39 -18.99 -10.19
C VAL A 321 11.57 -19.82 -10.63
N TYR A 322 12.50 -20.07 -9.70
CA TYR A 322 13.67 -20.90 -9.91
C TYR A 322 13.69 -22.07 -8.93
N LYS A 323 13.86 -23.30 -9.43
CA LYS A 323 14.26 -24.41 -8.60
C LYS A 323 15.72 -24.21 -8.20
N VAL A 324 16.06 -24.55 -6.97
CA VAL A 324 17.41 -24.42 -6.41
C VAL A 324 17.80 -25.68 -5.67
N SER A 325 19.10 -25.97 -5.57
CA SER A 325 19.63 -27.14 -4.85
C SER A 325 20.69 -26.73 -3.82
N GLY A 326 21.00 -27.62 -2.87
CA GLY A 326 22.06 -27.38 -1.89
C GLY A 326 21.75 -26.27 -0.84
N THR A 327 20.51 -25.81 -0.74
CA THR A 327 20.10 -24.79 0.21
C THR A 327 18.75 -25.09 0.86
N ARG A 328 18.51 -24.46 2.00
CA ARG A 328 17.20 -24.53 2.66
C ARG A 328 16.28 -23.43 2.08
N THR A 329 15.04 -23.80 1.82
CA THR A 329 13.96 -22.87 1.43
C THR A 329 12.76 -23.09 2.34
N LEU A 330 11.79 -22.20 2.33
CA LEU A 330 10.57 -22.42 3.11
C LEU A 330 9.83 -23.69 2.63
N ASN A 331 9.85 -23.97 1.31
CA ASN A 331 9.29 -25.20 0.73
C ASN A 331 9.84 -26.45 1.46
N THR A 332 11.17 -26.54 1.60
CA THR A 332 11.79 -27.70 2.26
C THR A 332 11.53 -27.75 3.77
N LEU A 333 11.46 -26.59 4.44
CA LEU A 333 11.23 -26.55 5.89
C LEU A 333 9.80 -26.94 6.28
N THR A 334 8.83 -26.71 5.41
CA THR A 334 7.41 -26.99 5.68
C THR A 334 6.95 -28.37 5.20
N ASN A 335 7.79 -29.15 4.51
CA ASN A 335 7.45 -30.47 3.98
C ASN A 335 7.27 -31.56 5.06
N SER A 336 7.64 -31.28 6.31
CA SER A 336 7.46 -32.24 7.41
C SER A 336 6.68 -31.64 8.57
N VAL A 337 5.95 -32.51 9.29
CA VAL A 337 5.24 -32.12 10.52
C VAL A 337 6.22 -31.60 11.58
N PHE A 338 7.40 -32.23 11.69
CA PHE A 338 8.46 -31.77 12.60
C PHE A 338 8.98 -30.38 12.22
N GLY A 339 9.16 -30.09 10.93
CA GLY A 339 9.55 -28.77 10.44
C GLY A 339 8.53 -27.71 10.82
N LYS A 340 7.24 -27.96 10.56
CA LYS A 340 6.15 -27.07 10.94
C LYS A 340 6.09 -26.84 12.47
N ALA A 341 6.24 -27.90 13.27
CA ALA A 341 6.25 -27.81 14.73
C ALA A 341 7.45 -26.97 15.23
N LYS A 342 8.66 -27.20 14.67
CA LYS A 342 9.87 -26.43 15.00
C LYS A 342 9.68 -24.94 14.70
N ILE A 343 9.14 -24.60 13.53
CA ILE A 343 8.83 -23.23 13.13
C ILE A 343 7.87 -22.58 14.12
N GLY A 344 6.80 -23.29 14.51
CA GLY A 344 5.83 -22.81 15.49
C GLY A 344 6.46 -22.56 16.86
N LEU A 345 7.27 -23.51 17.38
CA LEU A 345 7.96 -23.36 18.66
C LEU A 345 8.99 -22.23 18.65
N GLU A 346 9.78 -22.11 17.56
CA GLU A 346 10.72 -21.00 17.42
C GLU A 346 10.02 -19.65 17.52
N TYR A 347 8.91 -19.49 16.82
CA TYR A 347 8.14 -18.24 16.89
C TYR A 347 7.53 -18.01 18.27
N LEU A 348 6.99 -19.07 18.91
CA LEU A 348 6.37 -18.95 20.21
C LEU A 348 7.36 -18.43 21.28
N PHE A 349 8.59 -18.96 21.29
CA PHE A 349 9.58 -18.63 22.31
C PHE A 349 10.52 -17.47 21.94
N LYS A 350 10.87 -17.30 20.66
CA LYS A 350 11.88 -16.34 20.21
C LYS A 350 11.34 -15.22 19.34
N ARG A 351 10.09 -15.33 18.85
CA ARG A 351 9.51 -14.38 17.87
C ARG A 351 10.38 -14.21 16.62
N SER A 352 11.08 -15.28 16.20
CA SER A 352 11.97 -15.34 15.04
C SER A 352 11.59 -16.50 14.12
N GLY A 353 12.39 -16.72 13.08
CA GLY A 353 12.17 -17.79 12.13
C GLY A 353 11.04 -17.48 11.11
N PRO A 354 10.60 -18.50 10.33
CA PRO A 354 9.69 -18.29 9.20
C PRO A 354 8.37 -17.62 9.54
N MET A 355 7.83 -17.78 10.75
CA MET A 355 6.59 -17.09 11.14
C MET A 355 6.77 -15.57 11.36
N SER A 356 8.00 -15.09 11.55
CA SER A 356 8.30 -13.66 11.70
C SER A 356 8.60 -12.98 10.35
N MET A 357 8.61 -13.71 9.24
CA MET A 357 9.01 -13.15 7.95
C MET A 357 7.90 -12.35 7.27
N SER A 358 8.29 -11.30 6.55
CA SER A 358 7.47 -10.68 5.53
C SER A 358 7.40 -11.60 4.29
N PRO A 359 6.46 -11.41 3.37
CA PRO A 359 6.43 -12.20 2.12
C PRO A 359 7.75 -12.11 1.36
N SER A 360 8.37 -10.94 1.30
CA SER A 360 9.68 -10.73 0.67
C SER A 360 10.65 -10.16 1.70
N GLN A 361 11.78 -10.83 1.89
CA GLN A 361 12.79 -10.38 2.84
C GLN A 361 13.84 -9.48 2.19
N LEU A 362 14.13 -9.72 0.91
CA LEU A 362 15.18 -9.06 0.17
C LEU A 362 14.58 -8.26 -0.99
N GLY A 363 15.13 -7.08 -1.23
CA GLY A 363 14.82 -6.23 -2.37
C GLY A 363 16.03 -5.80 -3.16
N ALA A 364 15.79 -5.38 -4.39
CA ALA A 364 16.76 -4.63 -5.15
C ALA A 364 16.04 -3.58 -5.99
N PHE A 365 16.64 -2.40 -6.06
CA PHE A 365 16.16 -1.31 -6.91
C PHE A 365 17.23 -0.98 -7.94
N THR A 366 16.85 -0.99 -9.20
CA THR A 366 17.79 -0.76 -10.30
C THR A 366 17.07 -0.24 -11.55
N ARG A 367 17.84 0.09 -12.58
CA ARG A 367 17.31 0.51 -13.86
C ARG A 367 17.02 -0.69 -14.75
N SER A 368 15.89 -0.68 -15.46
CA SER A 368 15.53 -1.73 -16.43
C SER A 368 16.53 -1.77 -17.61
N ASP A 369 17.03 -0.62 -18.00
CA ASP A 369 18.14 -0.47 -18.93
C ASP A 369 18.98 0.78 -18.59
N PRO A 370 20.25 0.88 -19.10
CA PRO A 370 21.16 1.98 -18.77
C PRO A 370 20.66 3.38 -19.17
N SER A 371 19.73 3.50 -20.11
CA SER A 371 19.19 4.80 -20.56
C SER A 371 18.21 5.42 -19.56
N ARG A 372 17.67 4.62 -18.63
CA ARG A 372 16.78 5.15 -17.59
C ARG A 372 17.57 6.04 -16.63
N PRO A 373 17.06 7.23 -16.31
CA PRO A 373 17.80 8.20 -15.48
C PRO A 373 17.94 7.76 -14.02
N HIS A 374 17.04 6.89 -13.52
CA HIS A 374 16.97 6.41 -12.13
C HIS A 374 16.45 4.98 -12.07
N ALA A 375 16.51 4.36 -10.88
CA ALA A 375 15.94 3.05 -10.63
C ALA A 375 14.41 3.08 -10.89
N ASN A 376 13.95 2.20 -11.80
CA ASN A 376 12.55 2.04 -12.16
C ASN A 376 12.06 0.59 -12.00
N LEU A 377 12.90 -0.30 -11.46
CA LEU A 377 12.54 -1.67 -11.10
C LEU A 377 12.68 -1.86 -9.60
N GLU A 378 11.73 -2.58 -9.01
CA GLU A 378 11.80 -3.12 -7.64
C GLU A 378 11.71 -4.64 -7.70
N TYR A 379 12.69 -5.30 -7.07
CA TYR A 379 12.73 -6.74 -6.88
C TYR A 379 12.19 -7.12 -5.51
N HIS A 380 11.38 -8.16 -5.49
CA HIS A 380 10.93 -8.85 -4.28
C HIS A 380 11.41 -10.30 -4.31
N VAL A 381 12.43 -10.62 -3.52
CA VAL A 381 13.07 -11.94 -3.54
C VAL A 381 12.63 -12.75 -2.33
N GLN A 382 12.16 -13.98 -2.59
CA GLN A 382 11.54 -14.86 -1.61
C GLN A 382 12.20 -16.24 -1.65
N PRO A 383 12.58 -16.84 -0.51
CA PRO A 383 13.13 -18.21 -0.46
C PRO A 383 12.01 -19.25 -0.45
N LEU A 384 11.03 -19.09 -1.34
CA LEU A 384 9.85 -19.95 -1.46
C LEU A 384 9.23 -19.82 -2.86
N SER A 385 8.39 -20.78 -3.20
CA SER A 385 7.51 -20.67 -4.37
C SER A 385 6.15 -21.32 -4.14
N LEU A 386 5.13 -20.77 -4.80
CA LEU A 386 3.74 -21.24 -4.81
C LEU A 386 3.08 -20.74 -6.10
N GLU A 387 1.99 -21.35 -6.53
CA GLU A 387 1.27 -20.92 -7.74
C GLU A 387 0.57 -19.56 -7.53
N ALA A 388 -0.21 -19.42 -6.46
CA ALA A 388 -0.88 -18.19 -6.10
C ALA A 388 -0.97 -18.01 -4.58
N PHE A 389 -1.11 -16.77 -4.12
CA PHE A 389 -1.29 -16.49 -2.69
C PHE A 389 -2.53 -17.20 -2.13
N GLY A 390 -2.31 -17.96 -1.05
CA GLY A 390 -3.32 -18.78 -0.39
C GLY A 390 -3.35 -20.24 -0.86
N GLU A 391 -2.48 -20.62 -1.79
CA GLU A 391 -2.25 -22.01 -2.20
C GLU A 391 -1.03 -22.63 -1.46
N ASP A 392 -0.92 -23.93 -1.54
CA ASP A 392 0.21 -24.67 -0.95
C ASP A 392 1.54 -24.32 -1.64
N LEU A 393 2.63 -24.40 -0.88
CA LEU A 393 3.97 -24.27 -1.43
C LEU A 393 4.26 -25.45 -2.36
N HIS A 394 5.05 -25.23 -3.42
CA HIS A 394 5.54 -26.32 -4.26
C HIS A 394 6.34 -27.33 -3.43
N ASP A 395 6.36 -28.59 -3.84
CA ASP A 395 7.00 -29.72 -3.14
C ASP A 395 8.52 -29.81 -3.35
N PHE A 396 9.09 -28.92 -4.19
CA PHE A 396 10.52 -28.82 -4.48
C PHE A 396 11.15 -27.55 -3.86
N PRO A 397 12.47 -27.58 -3.59
CA PRO A 397 13.17 -26.38 -3.13
C PRO A 397 13.21 -25.33 -4.23
N ALA A 398 12.76 -24.11 -3.90
CA ALA A 398 12.66 -23.04 -4.87
C ALA A 398 12.79 -21.66 -4.24
N MET A 399 13.07 -20.68 -5.09
CA MET A 399 12.98 -19.26 -4.79
C MET A 399 12.15 -18.53 -5.85
N THR A 400 11.50 -17.46 -5.45
CA THR A 400 10.78 -16.56 -6.36
C THR A 400 11.51 -15.23 -6.43
N VAL A 401 11.79 -14.78 -7.64
CA VAL A 401 12.31 -13.44 -7.93
C VAL A 401 11.21 -12.69 -8.65
N SER A 402 10.45 -11.91 -7.92
CA SER A 402 9.41 -11.03 -8.48
C SER A 402 10.03 -9.68 -8.81
N VAL A 403 9.63 -9.07 -9.91
CA VAL A 403 10.09 -7.74 -10.31
C VAL A 403 8.93 -6.91 -10.78
N CYS A 404 8.86 -5.64 -10.38
CA CYS A 404 7.83 -4.71 -10.82
C CYS A 404 8.40 -3.42 -11.39
N ASN A 405 7.66 -2.85 -12.37
CA ASN A 405 7.88 -1.50 -12.86
C ASN A 405 7.37 -0.49 -11.83
N LEU A 406 8.27 0.36 -11.30
CA LEU A 406 7.94 1.39 -10.32
C LEU A 406 7.22 2.59 -10.91
N ASN A 407 7.36 2.82 -12.20
CA ASN A 407 6.81 3.97 -12.89
C ASN A 407 5.92 3.53 -14.06
N PRO A 408 4.80 2.81 -13.80
CA PRO A 408 3.93 2.34 -14.86
C PRO A 408 3.30 3.52 -15.60
N THR A 409 3.21 3.42 -16.92
CA THR A 409 2.58 4.41 -17.80
C THR A 409 1.14 4.06 -18.14
N SER A 410 0.73 2.81 -17.95
CA SER A 410 -0.66 2.39 -18.05
C SER A 410 -1.53 3.09 -17.00
N ARG A 411 -2.75 3.45 -17.38
CA ARG A 411 -3.74 4.11 -16.49
C ARG A 411 -5.06 3.36 -16.55
N GLY A 412 -5.59 3.10 -15.37
CA GLY A 412 -6.85 2.41 -15.18
C GLY A 412 -7.93 3.25 -14.55
N HIS A 413 -8.98 2.59 -14.10
CA HIS A 413 -10.10 3.26 -13.46
C HIS A 413 -10.85 2.38 -12.45
N ILE A 414 -11.55 3.05 -11.52
CA ILE A 414 -12.53 2.46 -10.59
C ILE A 414 -13.90 3.07 -10.92
N ARG A 415 -14.90 2.23 -11.18
CA ARG A 415 -16.26 2.67 -11.51
C ARG A 415 -17.31 1.86 -10.76
N ILE A 416 -18.33 2.54 -10.22
CA ILE A 416 -19.45 1.84 -9.59
C ILE A 416 -20.12 0.88 -10.60
N LYS A 417 -20.54 -0.28 -10.10
CA LYS A 417 -21.26 -1.29 -10.87
C LYS A 417 -22.78 -1.13 -10.75
N SER A 418 -23.23 -0.58 -9.63
CA SER A 418 -24.64 -0.32 -9.31
C SER A 418 -24.75 0.82 -8.29
N THR A 419 -25.96 1.17 -7.88
CA THR A 419 -26.23 2.13 -6.80
C THR A 419 -26.17 1.54 -5.40
N LYS A 420 -25.90 0.25 -5.28
CA LYS A 420 -25.82 -0.45 -3.99
C LYS A 420 -24.40 -0.31 -3.43
N PHE A 421 -24.26 0.29 -2.26
CA PHE A 421 -22.96 0.56 -1.62
C PHE A 421 -22.18 -0.72 -1.25
N TRP A 422 -22.84 -1.87 -1.14
CA TRP A 422 -22.19 -3.16 -0.85
C TRP A 422 -21.72 -3.93 -2.08
N ASP A 423 -22.12 -3.51 -3.29
CA ASP A 423 -21.63 -4.12 -4.53
C ASP A 423 -20.18 -3.68 -4.78
N ALA A 424 -19.30 -4.63 -5.11
CA ALA A 424 -17.94 -4.32 -5.48
C ALA A 424 -17.91 -3.44 -6.74
N PRO A 425 -17.07 -2.39 -6.78
CA PRO A 425 -16.91 -1.60 -8.00
C PRO A 425 -16.18 -2.40 -9.09
N LYS A 426 -16.28 -1.95 -10.33
CA LYS A 426 -15.43 -2.41 -11.43
C LYS A 426 -14.03 -1.84 -11.23
N ILE A 427 -13.03 -2.70 -11.25
CA ILE A 427 -11.62 -2.36 -11.06
C ILE A 427 -10.88 -2.76 -12.33
N SER A 428 -10.37 -1.79 -13.07
CA SER A 428 -9.66 -2.01 -14.34
C SER A 428 -8.33 -1.25 -14.31
N PRO A 429 -7.25 -1.88 -13.85
CA PRO A 429 -5.92 -1.26 -13.83
C PRO A 429 -5.34 -1.00 -15.21
N ASN A 430 -5.78 -1.70 -16.24
CA ASN A 430 -5.26 -1.63 -17.62
C ASN A 430 -3.76 -1.96 -17.71
N TYR A 431 -3.30 -2.97 -16.98
CA TYR A 431 -1.90 -3.38 -16.97
C TYR A 431 -1.35 -3.68 -18.36
N LEU A 432 -0.07 -3.36 -18.59
CA LEU A 432 0.69 -3.65 -19.82
C LEU A 432 0.03 -3.13 -21.10
N THR A 433 -0.76 -2.06 -21.03
CA THR A 433 -1.44 -1.50 -22.22
C THR A 433 -0.54 -0.57 -23.02
N THR A 434 0.55 -0.06 -22.44
CA THR A 434 1.52 0.81 -23.11
C THR A 434 2.76 0.03 -23.59
N ASP A 435 3.42 0.53 -24.64
CA ASP A 435 4.66 -0.07 -25.12
C ASP A 435 5.79 0.02 -24.11
N ASP A 436 5.85 1.12 -23.32
CA ASP A 436 6.86 1.29 -22.28
C ASP A 436 6.72 0.24 -21.18
N ASP A 437 5.51 -0.01 -20.69
CA ASP A 437 5.27 -1.02 -19.64
C ASP A 437 5.64 -2.43 -20.15
N ARG A 438 5.33 -2.75 -21.42
CA ARG A 438 5.71 -4.02 -22.04
C ARG A 438 7.22 -4.16 -22.17
N LYS A 439 7.89 -3.07 -22.62
CA LYS A 439 9.36 -3.05 -22.73
C LYS A 439 10.02 -3.27 -21.37
N VAL A 440 9.57 -2.56 -20.34
CA VAL A 440 10.09 -2.73 -18.97
C VAL A 440 9.85 -4.16 -18.46
N ALA A 441 8.71 -4.78 -18.75
CA ALA A 441 8.42 -6.17 -18.40
C ALA A 441 9.42 -7.16 -19.04
N ILE A 442 9.72 -7.00 -20.34
CA ILE A 442 10.71 -7.81 -21.07
C ILE A 442 12.11 -7.61 -20.47
N ASP A 443 12.54 -6.36 -20.30
CA ASP A 443 13.86 -6.02 -19.77
C ASP A 443 14.04 -6.60 -18.36
N SER A 444 13.00 -6.54 -17.53
CA SER A 444 13.01 -7.08 -16.17
C SER A 444 13.21 -8.59 -16.13
N LEU A 445 12.52 -9.36 -16.97
CA LEU A 445 12.70 -10.82 -17.08
C LEU A 445 14.13 -11.16 -17.54
N ARG A 446 14.65 -10.44 -18.53
CA ARG A 446 16.03 -10.62 -18.99
C ARG A 446 17.05 -10.30 -17.90
N GLN A 447 16.78 -9.27 -17.10
CA GLN A 447 17.68 -8.89 -16.01
C GLN A 447 17.66 -9.93 -14.89
N VAL A 448 16.48 -10.48 -14.53
CA VAL A 448 16.38 -11.61 -13.56
C VAL A 448 17.25 -12.77 -14.02
N ARG A 449 17.18 -13.18 -15.30
CA ARG A 449 17.99 -14.28 -15.86
C ARG A 449 19.49 -13.98 -15.74
N LYS A 450 19.92 -12.75 -15.97
CA LYS A 450 21.32 -12.34 -15.81
C LYS A 450 21.79 -12.43 -14.36
N ILE A 451 21.00 -11.98 -13.39
CA ILE A 451 21.32 -12.09 -11.96
C ILE A 451 21.43 -13.57 -11.55
N MET A 452 20.43 -14.38 -11.93
CA MET A 452 20.42 -15.81 -11.59
C MET A 452 21.54 -16.61 -12.26
N GLY A 453 22.11 -16.10 -13.38
CA GLY A 453 23.27 -16.67 -14.08
C GLY A 453 24.63 -16.31 -13.48
N GLN A 454 24.71 -15.43 -12.48
CA GLN A 454 25.99 -14.98 -11.89
C GLN A 454 26.67 -16.09 -11.07
N PRO A 455 28.01 -16.04 -10.91
CA PRO A 455 28.77 -17.03 -10.16
C PRO A 455 28.23 -17.33 -8.76
N ALA A 456 27.81 -16.31 -8.02
CA ALA A 456 27.28 -16.46 -6.67
C ALA A 456 26.00 -17.32 -6.61
N MET A 457 25.18 -17.35 -7.66
CA MET A 457 23.97 -18.19 -7.73
C MET A 457 24.25 -19.60 -8.27
N LYS A 458 25.30 -19.80 -9.08
CA LYS A 458 25.61 -21.09 -9.72
C LYS A 458 25.79 -22.24 -8.74
N ILE A 459 26.24 -21.97 -7.50
CA ILE A 459 26.38 -22.98 -6.45
C ILE A 459 25.07 -23.68 -6.10
N TYR A 460 23.93 -23.03 -6.33
CA TYR A 460 22.58 -23.55 -6.11
C TYR A 460 21.95 -24.19 -7.34
N GLN A 461 22.67 -24.24 -8.48
CA GLN A 461 22.22 -24.81 -9.75
C GLN A 461 20.82 -24.33 -10.14
N PRO A 462 20.59 -23.00 -10.25
CA PRO A 462 19.24 -22.46 -10.47
C PRO A 462 18.70 -22.90 -11.83
N GLU A 463 17.52 -23.53 -11.83
CA GLU A 463 16.76 -23.91 -13.02
C GLU A 463 15.50 -23.02 -13.10
N GLU A 464 15.34 -22.26 -14.17
CA GLU A 464 14.15 -21.41 -14.38
C GLU A 464 12.92 -22.30 -14.62
N PHE A 465 12.03 -22.38 -13.62
CA PHE A 465 10.78 -23.11 -13.68
C PHE A 465 9.67 -22.31 -14.36
N LYS A 466 9.62 -20.98 -14.07
CA LYS A 466 8.70 -20.02 -14.69
C LYS A 466 9.44 -18.72 -14.99
N PRO A 467 9.26 -18.12 -16.17
CA PRO A 467 8.43 -18.55 -17.31
C PRO A 467 9.01 -19.71 -18.13
N GLY A 468 10.29 -20.01 -18.02
CA GLY A 468 11.01 -21.07 -18.74
C GLY A 468 11.98 -20.52 -19.79
N LEU A 469 13.23 -21.04 -19.77
CA LEU A 469 14.34 -20.55 -20.60
C LEU A 469 14.14 -20.73 -22.10
N GLN A 470 13.21 -21.56 -22.56
CA GLN A 470 12.91 -21.76 -23.97
C GLN A 470 12.29 -20.52 -24.64
N HIS A 471 11.74 -19.60 -23.85
CA HIS A 471 11.11 -18.36 -24.35
C HIS A 471 12.11 -17.21 -24.32
N GLN A 472 12.42 -16.64 -25.50
CA GLN A 472 13.48 -15.64 -25.66
C GLN A 472 13.05 -14.40 -26.43
N SER A 473 12.07 -14.51 -27.35
CA SER A 473 11.62 -13.37 -28.14
C SER A 473 10.84 -12.36 -27.32
N ASP A 474 10.79 -11.10 -27.77
CA ASP A 474 10.03 -10.04 -27.10
C ASP A 474 8.54 -10.36 -27.05
N GLU A 475 8.00 -10.96 -28.12
CA GLU A 475 6.60 -11.36 -28.20
C GLU A 475 6.27 -12.46 -27.16
N GLU A 476 7.09 -13.51 -27.08
CA GLU A 476 6.93 -14.58 -26.08
C GLU A 476 7.01 -14.04 -24.66
N LEU A 477 8.02 -13.18 -24.37
CA LEU A 477 8.20 -12.61 -23.03
C LEU A 477 7.05 -11.67 -22.64
N THR A 478 6.48 -10.92 -23.59
CA THR A 478 5.30 -10.09 -23.35
C THR A 478 4.09 -10.93 -22.99
N ASN A 479 3.83 -11.99 -23.76
CA ASN A 479 2.71 -12.89 -23.51
C ASN A 479 2.85 -13.60 -22.16
N LEU A 480 4.05 -14.10 -21.85
CA LEU A 480 4.34 -14.76 -20.58
C LEU A 480 4.25 -13.78 -19.39
N ALA A 481 4.70 -12.53 -19.56
CA ALA A 481 4.46 -11.50 -18.54
C ALA A 481 2.97 -11.37 -18.23
N GLY A 482 2.13 -11.35 -19.28
CA GLY A 482 0.67 -11.37 -19.11
C GLY A 482 0.14 -12.59 -18.35
N ASP A 483 0.75 -13.77 -18.53
CA ASP A 483 0.31 -15.01 -17.87
C ASP A 483 0.73 -15.11 -16.40
N ILE A 484 1.95 -14.67 -16.05
CA ILE A 484 2.53 -14.87 -14.72
C ILE A 484 2.52 -13.64 -13.82
N ALA A 485 2.20 -12.46 -14.38
CA ALA A 485 2.13 -11.24 -13.58
C ALA A 485 0.91 -11.19 -12.67
N ASN A 486 1.07 -10.52 -11.54
CA ASN A 486 -0.02 -10.14 -10.65
C ASN A 486 0.27 -8.80 -9.95
N THR A 487 -0.78 -8.17 -9.41
CA THR A 487 -0.63 -6.98 -8.58
C THR A 487 0.21 -7.26 -7.34
N ILE A 488 0.97 -6.27 -6.86
CA ILE A 488 1.54 -6.28 -5.51
C ILE A 488 0.75 -5.40 -4.54
N PHE A 489 -0.50 -5.07 -4.93
CA PHE A 489 -1.51 -4.47 -4.07
C PHE A 489 -1.25 -3.00 -3.70
N HIS A 490 -0.74 -2.20 -4.63
CA HIS A 490 -0.40 -0.79 -4.47
C HIS A 490 -1.32 0.19 -5.25
N PRO A 491 -2.67 0.00 -5.32
CA PRO A 491 -3.51 0.92 -6.08
C PRO A 491 -3.49 2.32 -5.49
N VAL A 492 -3.36 3.32 -6.39
CA VAL A 492 -3.33 4.74 -6.07
C VAL A 492 -4.00 5.59 -7.15
N GLY A 493 -4.16 6.88 -6.91
CA GLY A 493 -4.40 7.88 -7.94
C GLY A 493 -5.86 8.10 -8.35
N THR A 494 -6.81 7.37 -7.81
CA THR A 494 -8.22 7.34 -8.23
C THR A 494 -9.06 8.55 -7.78
N VAL A 495 -8.49 9.42 -6.93
CA VAL A 495 -9.06 10.72 -6.51
C VAL A 495 -7.93 11.74 -6.50
N LYS A 496 -7.25 11.88 -7.63
CA LYS A 496 -5.98 12.58 -7.80
C LYS A 496 -6.03 14.02 -7.30
N MET A 497 -5.02 14.42 -6.51
CA MET A 497 -4.76 15.82 -6.20
C MET A 497 -4.06 16.51 -7.38
N GLY A 498 -4.14 17.81 -7.43
CA GLY A 498 -3.42 18.61 -8.42
C GLY A 498 -3.68 20.10 -8.25
N ASN A 499 -3.10 20.90 -9.14
CA ASN A 499 -3.33 22.34 -9.16
C ASN A 499 -4.83 22.66 -9.26
N ILE A 500 -5.25 23.79 -8.67
CA ILE A 500 -6.65 24.22 -8.69
C ILE A 500 -7.21 24.30 -10.11
N GLY A 501 -6.39 24.74 -11.08
CA GLY A 501 -6.78 24.85 -12.49
C GLY A 501 -6.70 23.54 -13.30
N ASP A 502 -6.19 22.44 -12.73
CA ASP A 502 -6.12 21.15 -13.43
C ASP A 502 -7.51 20.48 -13.49
N PRO A 503 -8.14 20.36 -14.69
CA PRO A 503 -9.44 19.71 -14.83
C PRO A 503 -9.38 18.19 -14.60
N THR A 504 -8.20 17.58 -14.60
CA THR A 504 -8.00 16.16 -14.34
C THR A 504 -7.81 15.84 -12.86
N ALA A 505 -7.69 16.86 -12.00
CA ALA A 505 -7.58 16.70 -10.55
C ALA A 505 -8.92 16.86 -9.86
N VAL A 506 -9.25 15.92 -8.98
CA VAL A 506 -10.45 15.92 -8.14
C VAL A 506 -10.26 16.81 -6.92
N LEU A 507 -9.05 16.84 -6.38
CA LEU A 507 -8.68 17.55 -5.16
C LEU A 507 -7.79 18.74 -5.46
N ASP A 508 -7.87 19.74 -4.58
CA ASP A 508 -6.86 20.79 -4.49
C ASP A 508 -5.58 20.27 -3.80
N PRO A 509 -4.49 21.07 -3.75
CA PRO A 509 -3.25 20.64 -3.09
C PRO A 509 -3.39 20.31 -1.59
N HIS A 510 -4.37 20.88 -0.90
CA HIS A 510 -4.67 20.60 0.50
C HIS A 510 -5.73 19.49 0.67
N LEU A 511 -5.96 18.69 -0.37
CA LEU A 511 -6.81 17.49 -0.39
C LEU A 511 -8.31 17.77 -0.20
N LYS A 512 -8.77 19.02 -0.36
CA LYS A 512 -10.19 19.37 -0.38
C LYS A 512 -10.80 18.99 -1.73
N VAL A 513 -12.01 18.41 -1.71
CA VAL A 513 -12.74 18.08 -2.95
C VAL A 513 -13.18 19.35 -3.63
N LYS A 514 -12.73 19.55 -4.88
CA LYS A 514 -13.08 20.75 -5.67
C LYS A 514 -14.60 20.88 -5.84
N GLY A 515 -15.14 22.06 -5.55
CA GLY A 515 -16.57 22.36 -5.66
C GLY A 515 -17.44 21.87 -4.50
N VAL A 516 -16.84 21.32 -3.42
CA VAL A 516 -17.58 20.87 -2.23
C VAL A 516 -16.87 21.32 -0.95
N LEU A 517 -17.55 22.06 -0.11
CA LEU A 517 -17.06 22.49 1.19
C LEU A 517 -17.22 21.36 2.25
N GLY A 518 -16.30 21.29 3.22
CA GLY A 518 -16.37 20.37 4.34
C GLY A 518 -16.12 18.90 3.96
N LEU A 519 -15.37 18.65 2.87
CA LEU A 519 -15.02 17.32 2.41
C LEU A 519 -13.56 17.26 1.95
N ARG A 520 -12.80 16.31 2.51
CA ARG A 520 -11.43 15.95 2.07
C ARG A 520 -11.34 14.47 1.77
N VAL A 521 -10.31 14.11 1.00
CA VAL A 521 -9.87 12.72 0.80
C VAL A 521 -8.43 12.61 1.24
N VAL A 522 -8.15 11.69 2.16
CA VAL A 522 -6.82 11.53 2.76
C VAL A 522 -6.48 10.03 2.79
N ASP A 523 -5.99 9.50 1.69
CA ASP A 523 -5.48 8.13 1.54
C ASP A 523 -4.68 8.00 0.23
N ALA A 524 -4.31 6.79 -0.16
CA ALA A 524 -3.51 6.55 -1.36
C ALA A 524 -4.20 6.98 -2.68
N SER A 525 -5.52 7.20 -2.69
CA SER A 525 -6.23 7.65 -3.89
C SER A 525 -5.83 9.03 -4.37
N ILE A 526 -5.24 9.85 -3.49
CA ILE A 526 -4.89 11.24 -3.80
C ILE A 526 -3.61 11.37 -4.64
N MET A 527 -2.75 10.36 -4.66
CA MET A 527 -1.45 10.40 -5.32
C MET A 527 -1.62 10.74 -6.80
N PRO A 528 -1.01 11.82 -7.31
CA PRO A 528 -1.08 12.14 -8.75
C PRO A 528 -0.32 11.11 -9.59
N GLU A 529 0.82 10.66 -9.07
CA GLU A 529 1.62 9.55 -9.59
C GLU A 529 2.02 8.63 -8.43
N ILE A 530 2.13 7.33 -8.73
CA ILE A 530 2.53 6.30 -7.77
C ILE A 530 3.98 6.51 -7.33
N THR A 531 4.27 6.33 -6.05
CA THR A 531 5.63 6.42 -5.49
C THR A 531 6.47 5.21 -5.89
N SER A 532 7.78 5.39 -6.00
CA SER A 532 8.75 4.36 -6.38
C SER A 532 9.05 3.37 -5.25
N GLY A 533 8.03 2.59 -4.86
CA GLY A 533 8.08 1.58 -3.78
C GLY A 533 6.71 1.26 -3.20
N ASN A 534 6.69 0.54 -2.06
CA ASN A 534 5.45 0.20 -1.36
C ASN A 534 4.71 1.44 -0.86
N THR A 535 3.40 1.48 -1.00
CA THR A 535 2.58 2.70 -0.85
C THR A 535 2.05 2.95 0.58
N ASN A 536 2.33 2.08 1.56
CA ASN A 536 1.77 2.26 2.91
C ASN A 536 2.39 3.44 3.66
N SER A 537 3.72 3.60 3.63
CA SER A 537 4.39 4.72 4.32
C SER A 537 4.08 6.07 3.66
N PRO A 538 4.09 6.20 2.31
CA PRO A 538 3.55 7.39 1.66
C PRO A 538 2.13 7.74 2.08
N THR A 539 1.24 6.75 2.26
CA THR A 539 -0.13 6.99 2.75
C THR A 539 -0.16 7.54 4.18
N LEU A 540 0.75 7.09 5.05
CA LEU A 540 0.91 7.65 6.40
C LEU A 540 1.45 9.08 6.36
N MET A 541 2.42 9.36 5.50
CA MET A 541 2.98 10.70 5.28
C MET A 541 1.88 11.68 4.81
N ILE A 542 1.05 11.29 3.84
CA ILE A 542 -0.12 12.06 3.39
C ILE A 542 -1.04 12.39 4.56
N ALA A 543 -1.32 11.41 5.41
CA ALA A 543 -2.20 11.60 6.57
C ALA A 543 -1.58 12.52 7.63
N GLU A 544 -0.26 12.45 7.84
CA GLU A 544 0.46 13.33 8.78
C GLU A 544 0.38 14.79 8.33
N GLN A 545 0.68 15.07 7.05
CA GLN A 545 0.56 16.42 6.50
C GLN A 545 -0.88 16.95 6.56
N ALA A 546 -1.85 16.13 6.13
CA ALA A 546 -3.26 16.50 6.16
C ALA A 546 -3.75 16.81 7.58
N ALA A 547 -3.30 16.06 8.58
CA ALA A 547 -3.62 16.33 9.98
C ALA A 547 -3.11 17.72 10.42
N GLY A 548 -1.90 18.09 10.00
CA GLY A 548 -1.34 19.42 10.25
C GLY A 548 -2.20 20.54 9.67
N TRP A 549 -2.62 20.42 8.41
CA TRP A 549 -3.49 21.39 7.75
C TRP A 549 -4.87 21.48 8.41
N ILE A 550 -5.49 20.37 8.74
CA ILE A 550 -6.81 20.35 9.39
C ILE A 550 -6.75 21.01 10.76
N LEU A 551 -5.72 20.73 11.57
CA LEU A 551 -5.56 21.30 12.90
C LEU A 551 -5.21 22.80 12.87
N SER A 552 -4.54 23.28 11.82
CA SER A 552 -4.26 24.71 11.60
C SER A 552 -5.39 25.47 10.91
N GLY A 553 -6.48 24.79 10.50
CA GLY A 553 -7.63 25.40 9.84
C GLY A 553 -7.45 25.73 8.35
N GLN A 554 -6.47 25.12 7.71
CA GLN A 554 -6.16 25.31 6.28
C GLN A 554 -7.03 24.44 5.36
#